data_c2dda5a1b3f0bf2a4877cc27d78c0ea6
#
_entry.id   c2dda5a1b3f0bf2a4877cc27d78c0ea6
#
_cell.length_a   1.000
_cell.length_b   1.000
_cell.length_c   1.000
_cell.angle_alpha   90.00
_cell.angle_beta   90.00
_cell.angle_gamma   90.00
#
_symmetry.space_group_name_H-M   'P 1'
#
loop_
_entity.id
_entity.type
_entity.pdbx_description
1 polymer ?
#
loop_
_entity_poly.entity_id
_entity_poly.type
_entity_poly.pdbx_seq_one_letter_code
_entity_poly.pdbx_strand_id
1 'polypeptide(L)'
;AQDQALVPRIARLVAAGTGRDVEWATRARLGATMRRVRYRFLPEVDDADVLFVCAGSNDLMARRSLQEWTDDLAAVLDGAARRGRHVVACSAGQLYRSPVLMPTLRSVLREWTDAQTEASAVVCAERGVPFVDVAHCDLKDGFWADDGFHPSAAGYEMAAGMIAPVVLARLEDDGASGEGGRGADGLVSASPAAERAS
;
A
#
# COMPACT_ATOMS: atom_id res chain seq x y z
N ALA A 1 0.25 13.22 14.40
CA ALA A 1 0.40 11.76 14.34
C ALA A 1 0.10 11.19 12.94
N GLN A 2 -0.83 11.77 12.16
CA GLN A 2 -1.13 11.28 10.80
C GLN A 2 0.02 11.48 9.80
N ASP A 3 0.80 12.55 9.93
CA ASP A 3 1.92 12.86 9.03
C ASP A 3 3.10 11.87 9.13
N GLN A 4 3.09 11.00 10.12
CA GLN A 4 4.13 9.99 10.34
C GLN A 4 3.76 8.61 9.78
N ALA A 5 2.58 8.44 9.23
CA ALA A 5 2.14 7.20 8.60
C ALA A 5 2.81 6.95 7.24
N LEU A 6 2.60 5.77 6.67
CA LEU A 6 3.24 5.34 5.42
C LEU A 6 2.88 6.23 4.23
N VAL A 7 1.59 6.49 4.00
CA VAL A 7 1.10 7.19 2.80
C VAL A 7 1.62 8.62 2.68
N PRO A 8 1.58 9.49 3.71
CA PRO A 8 2.15 10.84 3.62
C PRO A 8 3.66 10.83 3.36
N ARG A 9 4.39 9.81 3.80
CA ARG A 9 5.81 9.67 3.49
C ARG A 9 6.05 9.32 2.02
N ILE A 10 5.26 8.40 1.48
CA ILE A 10 5.29 8.08 0.04
C ILE A 10 4.97 9.35 -0.76
N ALA A 11 3.89 10.06 -0.42
CA ALA A 11 3.48 11.30 -1.10
C ALA A 11 4.60 12.37 -1.09
N ARG A 12 5.28 12.57 0.05
CA ARG A 12 6.41 13.50 0.15
C ARG A 12 7.58 13.08 -0.75
N LEU A 13 7.93 11.80 -0.79
CA LEU A 13 9.01 11.30 -1.66
C LEU A 13 8.65 11.41 -3.13
N VAL A 14 7.39 11.15 -3.49
CA VAL A 14 6.88 11.32 -4.86
C VAL A 14 6.87 12.79 -5.24
N ALA A 15 6.43 13.69 -4.37
CA ALA A 15 6.48 15.13 -4.62
C ALA A 15 7.93 15.63 -4.87
N ALA A 16 8.86 15.16 -4.04
CA ALA A 16 10.28 15.50 -4.21
C ALA A 16 10.86 14.95 -5.52
N GLY A 17 10.47 13.75 -5.95
CA GLY A 17 10.95 13.13 -7.18
C GLY A 17 10.35 13.74 -8.43
N THR A 18 9.08 14.13 -8.41
CA THR A 18 8.38 14.73 -9.55
C THR A 18 8.54 16.25 -9.63
N GLY A 19 8.93 16.93 -8.54
CA GLY A 19 8.89 18.37 -8.42
C GLY A 19 7.46 18.97 -8.44
N ARG A 20 6.44 18.17 -8.17
CA ARG A 20 5.02 18.56 -8.22
C ARG A 20 4.37 18.35 -6.85
N ASP A 21 3.34 19.15 -6.56
CA ASP A 21 2.51 18.91 -5.39
C ASP A 21 1.75 17.59 -5.53
N VAL A 22 1.67 16.84 -4.43
CA VAL A 22 0.96 15.55 -4.34
C VAL A 22 -0.13 15.64 -3.30
N GLU A 23 -1.37 15.56 -3.74
CA GLU A 23 -2.50 15.32 -2.85
C GLU A 23 -2.62 13.83 -2.55
N TRP A 24 -2.99 13.50 -1.32
CA TRP A 24 -3.16 12.12 -0.91
C TRP A 24 -4.36 11.93 0.00
N ALA A 25 -4.98 10.77 -0.10
CA ALA A 25 -6.05 10.34 0.78
C ALA A 25 -5.83 8.88 1.19
N THR A 26 -6.32 8.50 2.37
CA THR A 26 -6.23 7.13 2.84
C THR A 26 -7.61 6.63 3.23
N ARG A 27 -7.97 5.44 2.75
CA ARG A 27 -9.13 4.67 3.20
C ARG A 27 -8.63 3.47 4.01
N ALA A 28 -8.61 3.61 5.31
CA ALA A 28 -8.08 2.59 6.22
C ALA A 28 -8.90 2.52 7.51
N ARG A 29 -8.89 1.35 8.14
CA ARG A 29 -9.47 1.16 9.47
C ARG A 29 -8.71 0.06 10.21
N LEU A 30 -8.57 0.21 11.52
CA LEU A 30 -7.96 -0.80 12.37
C LEU A 30 -8.63 -2.17 12.16
N GLY A 31 -7.84 -3.22 12.03
CA GLY A 31 -8.32 -4.58 11.80
C GLY A 31 -8.88 -4.86 10.40
N ALA A 32 -8.66 -3.97 9.42
CA ALA A 32 -9.16 -4.19 8.07
C ALA A 32 -8.40 -5.33 7.36
N THR A 33 -9.15 -6.28 6.83
CA THR A 33 -8.68 -7.34 5.93
C THR A 33 -8.84 -6.90 4.47
N MET A 34 -8.23 -7.61 3.52
CA MET A 34 -8.40 -7.37 2.08
C MET A 34 -9.88 -7.48 1.66
N ARG A 35 -10.62 -8.40 2.27
CA ARG A 35 -12.08 -8.49 2.09
C ARG A 35 -12.80 -7.19 2.46
N ARG A 36 -12.36 -6.54 3.55
CA ARG A 36 -12.92 -5.24 3.94
C ARG A 36 -12.52 -4.13 2.96
N VAL A 37 -11.30 -4.15 2.46
CA VAL A 37 -10.87 -3.23 1.40
C VAL A 37 -11.77 -3.39 0.19
N ARG A 38 -11.99 -4.62 -0.29
CA ARG A 38 -12.85 -4.93 -1.45
C ARG A 38 -14.26 -4.37 -1.32
N TYR A 39 -14.93 -4.62 -0.19
CA TYR A 39 -16.37 -4.37 -0.08
C TYR A 39 -16.73 -3.04 0.59
N ARG A 40 -15.78 -2.37 1.27
CA ARG A 40 -16.08 -1.17 2.04
C ARG A 40 -15.24 0.04 1.64
N PHE A 41 -13.97 -0.15 1.31
CA PHE A 41 -13.10 0.99 1.03
C PHE A 41 -13.00 1.29 -0.46
N LEU A 42 -12.81 0.27 -1.28
CA LEU A 42 -12.69 0.44 -2.72
C LEU A 42 -13.89 1.17 -3.36
N PRO A 43 -15.16 0.91 -2.97
CA PRO A 43 -16.29 1.68 -3.48
C PRO A 43 -16.27 3.17 -3.14
N GLU A 44 -15.57 3.55 -2.06
CA GLU A 44 -15.47 4.93 -1.55
C GLU A 44 -14.19 5.65 -2.01
N VAL A 45 -13.38 5.01 -2.85
CA VAL A 45 -12.15 5.62 -3.39
C VAL A 45 -12.52 6.46 -4.60
N ASP A 46 -12.04 7.69 -4.61
CA ASP A 46 -12.13 8.58 -5.77
C ASP A 46 -11.10 8.19 -6.84
N ASP A 47 -11.29 8.67 -8.06
CA ASP A 47 -10.32 8.50 -9.13
C ASP A 47 -9.01 9.22 -8.78
N ALA A 48 -7.88 8.59 -9.10
CA ALA A 48 -6.55 9.09 -8.75
C ALA A 48 -5.51 8.70 -9.80
N ASP A 49 -4.40 9.46 -9.87
CA ASP A 49 -3.28 9.06 -10.72
C ASP A 49 -2.67 7.74 -10.27
N VAL A 50 -2.54 7.55 -8.95
CA VAL A 50 -2.00 6.30 -8.37
C VAL A 50 -2.88 5.80 -7.23
N LEU A 51 -3.30 4.55 -7.30
CA LEU A 51 -3.89 3.83 -6.18
C LEU A 51 -2.87 2.86 -5.59
N PHE A 52 -2.56 3.06 -4.32
CA PHE A 52 -1.66 2.20 -3.58
C PHE A 52 -2.43 1.24 -2.68
N VAL A 53 -2.24 -0.07 -2.89
CA VAL A 53 -2.90 -1.14 -2.13
C VAL A 53 -1.93 -1.73 -1.13
N CYS A 54 -2.22 -1.56 0.15
CA CYS A 54 -1.42 -2.08 1.26
C CYS A 54 -2.33 -2.70 2.32
N ALA A 55 -2.31 -4.02 2.43
CA ALA A 55 -3.03 -4.80 3.43
C ALA A 55 -2.37 -6.19 3.56
N GLY A 56 -2.91 -7.05 4.45
CA GLY A 56 -2.50 -8.46 4.56
C GLY A 56 -2.22 -8.91 5.99
N SER A 57 -1.61 -8.09 6.84
CA SER A 57 -1.29 -8.46 8.22
C SER A 57 -2.54 -8.90 9.01
N ASN A 58 -3.67 -8.23 8.81
CA ASN A 58 -4.93 -8.61 9.45
C ASN A 58 -5.55 -9.88 8.87
N ASP A 59 -5.30 -10.17 7.59
CA ASP A 59 -5.73 -11.42 6.96
C ASP A 59 -4.96 -12.61 7.56
N LEU A 60 -3.65 -12.48 7.76
CA LEU A 60 -2.82 -13.45 8.46
C LEU A 60 -3.33 -13.69 9.90
N MET A 61 -3.57 -12.61 10.65
CA MET A 61 -4.06 -12.71 12.02
C MET A 61 -5.47 -13.30 12.10
N ALA A 62 -6.32 -13.05 11.12
CA ALA A 62 -7.66 -13.62 11.01
C ALA A 62 -7.65 -15.05 10.45
N ARG A 63 -6.48 -15.62 10.13
CA ARG A 63 -6.29 -16.95 9.55
C ARG A 63 -7.12 -17.18 8.29
N ARG A 64 -7.20 -16.17 7.45
CA ARG A 64 -7.87 -16.30 6.16
C ARG A 64 -7.06 -17.24 5.27
N SER A 65 -7.76 -18.09 4.52
CA SER A 65 -7.11 -18.99 3.58
C SER A 65 -6.41 -18.21 2.46
N LEU A 66 -5.38 -18.82 1.87
CA LEU A 66 -4.66 -18.22 0.76
C LEU A 66 -5.58 -17.97 -0.44
N GLN A 67 -6.54 -18.85 -0.69
CA GLN A 67 -7.55 -18.69 -1.74
C GLN A 67 -8.43 -17.45 -1.50
N GLU A 68 -8.96 -17.29 -0.28
CA GLU A 68 -9.74 -16.08 0.06
C GLU A 68 -8.94 -14.81 -0.09
N TRP A 69 -7.65 -14.85 0.28
CA TRP A 69 -6.73 -13.73 0.10
C TRP A 69 -6.55 -13.38 -1.38
N THR A 70 -6.19 -14.35 -2.21
CA THR A 70 -5.94 -14.12 -3.65
C THR A 70 -7.18 -13.65 -4.38
N ASP A 71 -8.36 -14.21 -4.07
CA ASP A 71 -9.64 -13.80 -4.66
C ASP A 71 -9.99 -12.36 -4.31
N ASP A 72 -9.80 -11.96 -3.04
CA ASP A 72 -10.09 -10.60 -2.61
C ASP A 72 -9.03 -9.60 -3.15
N LEU A 73 -7.74 -9.98 -3.18
CA LEU A 73 -6.68 -9.15 -3.75
C LEU A 73 -6.92 -8.93 -5.25
N ALA A 74 -7.17 -9.99 -6.01
CA ALA A 74 -7.49 -9.92 -7.42
C ALA A 74 -8.64 -8.94 -7.70
N ALA A 75 -9.75 -9.10 -6.97
CA ALA A 75 -10.91 -8.22 -7.12
C ALA A 75 -10.62 -6.76 -6.73
N VAL A 76 -9.75 -6.52 -5.73
CA VAL A 76 -9.33 -5.16 -5.35
C VAL A 76 -8.47 -4.55 -6.43
N LEU A 77 -7.50 -5.27 -7.00
CA LEU A 77 -6.65 -4.78 -8.07
C LEU A 77 -7.45 -4.48 -9.35
N ASP A 78 -8.36 -5.38 -9.74
CA ASP A 78 -9.26 -5.18 -10.88
C ASP A 78 -10.19 -3.96 -10.66
N GLY A 79 -10.63 -3.75 -9.44
CA GLY A 79 -11.44 -2.58 -9.08
C GLY A 79 -10.65 -1.29 -9.03
N ALA A 80 -9.43 -1.34 -8.51
CA ALA A 80 -8.52 -0.20 -8.45
C ALA A 80 -8.10 0.26 -9.86
N ALA A 81 -7.85 -0.67 -10.77
CA ALA A 81 -7.51 -0.36 -12.17
C ALA A 81 -8.62 0.38 -12.96
N ARG A 82 -9.85 0.39 -12.45
CA ARG A 82 -10.95 1.18 -13.03
C ARG A 82 -11.03 2.61 -12.50
N ARG A 83 -10.30 2.95 -11.44
CA ARG A 83 -10.32 4.23 -10.74
C ARG A 83 -8.96 4.92 -10.66
N GLY A 84 -7.89 4.13 -10.67
CA GLY A 84 -6.52 4.62 -10.69
C GLY A 84 -5.93 4.51 -12.08
N ARG A 85 -5.24 5.53 -12.53
CA ARG A 85 -4.44 5.47 -13.75
C ARG A 85 -3.34 4.42 -13.62
N HIS A 86 -2.74 4.35 -12.43
CA HIS A 86 -1.79 3.33 -12.03
C HIS A 86 -2.22 2.67 -10.73
N VAL A 87 -1.90 1.40 -10.59
CA VAL A 87 -2.06 0.66 -9.35
C VAL A 87 -0.69 0.13 -8.93
N VAL A 88 -0.36 0.27 -7.66
CA VAL A 88 0.83 -0.30 -7.04
C VAL A 88 0.40 -1.06 -5.79
N ALA A 89 0.95 -2.23 -5.56
CA ALA A 89 0.66 -3.02 -4.38
C ALA A 89 1.93 -3.36 -3.60
N CYS A 90 1.80 -3.65 -2.32
CA CYS A 90 2.90 -4.19 -1.52
C CYS A 90 2.46 -5.40 -0.70
N SER A 91 3.44 -6.20 -0.26
CA SER A 91 3.22 -7.30 0.67
C SER A 91 2.72 -6.81 2.04
N ALA A 92 2.20 -7.72 2.85
CA ALA A 92 2.01 -7.48 4.27
C ALA A 92 3.33 -7.06 4.94
N GLY A 93 3.22 -6.38 6.08
CA GLY A 93 4.40 -6.01 6.85
C GLY A 93 5.08 -7.22 7.52
N GLN A 94 6.21 -6.98 8.15
CA GLN A 94 7.09 -7.99 8.73
C GLN A 94 6.64 -8.47 10.12
N LEU A 95 5.35 -8.71 10.32
CA LEU A 95 4.78 -9.08 11.61
C LEU A 95 5.51 -10.25 12.29
N TYR A 96 5.95 -11.23 11.52
CA TYR A 96 6.69 -12.40 12.02
C TYR A 96 8.06 -12.06 12.64
N ARG A 97 8.59 -10.84 12.41
CA ARG A 97 9.84 -10.35 13.03
C ARG A 97 9.60 -9.54 14.30
N SER A 98 8.35 -9.31 14.67
CA SER A 98 8.02 -8.53 15.86
C SER A 98 8.68 -9.12 17.11
N PRO A 99 9.42 -8.30 17.89
CA PRO A 99 10.13 -8.77 19.09
C PRO A 99 9.21 -9.22 20.21
N VAL A 100 7.94 -8.78 20.22
CA VAL A 100 6.97 -9.13 21.27
C VAL A 100 6.26 -10.46 21.03
N LEU A 101 6.43 -11.06 19.85
CA LEU A 101 5.82 -12.34 19.53
C LEU A 101 6.68 -13.51 19.99
N MET A 102 6.04 -14.56 20.48
CA MET A 102 6.70 -15.82 20.86
C MET A 102 7.32 -16.50 19.62
N PRO A 103 8.48 -17.16 19.77
CA PRO A 103 9.20 -17.80 18.66
C PRO A 103 8.33 -18.72 17.80
N THR A 104 7.50 -19.55 18.43
CA THR A 104 6.59 -20.48 17.71
C THR A 104 5.58 -19.72 16.82
N LEU A 105 4.99 -18.64 17.34
CA LEU A 105 4.07 -17.82 16.57
C LEU A 105 4.78 -17.09 15.42
N ARG A 106 6.00 -16.63 15.67
CA ARG A 106 6.83 -16.01 14.64
C ARG A 106 7.14 -16.97 13.49
N SER A 107 7.44 -18.24 13.78
CA SER A 107 7.69 -19.25 12.76
C SER A 107 6.45 -19.48 11.90
N VAL A 108 5.28 -19.67 12.51
CA VAL A 108 4.02 -19.85 11.79
C VAL A 108 3.66 -18.62 10.94
N LEU A 109 3.78 -17.43 11.51
CA LEU A 109 3.49 -16.20 10.77
C LEU A 109 4.47 -15.98 9.62
N ARG A 110 5.72 -16.43 9.75
CA ARG A 110 6.68 -16.38 8.66
C ARG A 110 6.22 -17.22 7.49
N GLU A 111 5.91 -18.49 7.71
CA GLU A 111 5.42 -19.40 6.65
C GLU A 111 4.18 -18.82 5.95
N TRP A 112 3.25 -18.26 6.71
CA TRP A 112 2.06 -17.65 6.15
C TRP A 112 2.34 -16.35 5.38
N THR A 113 3.27 -15.54 5.88
CA THR A 113 3.71 -14.31 5.18
C THR A 113 4.41 -14.66 3.88
N ASP A 114 5.31 -15.68 3.90
CA ASP A 114 6.03 -16.15 2.72
C ASP A 114 5.01 -16.60 1.64
N ALA A 115 4.07 -17.47 2.00
CA ALA A 115 3.03 -17.96 1.09
C ALA A 115 2.10 -16.84 0.57
N GLN A 116 1.70 -15.91 1.45
CA GLN A 116 0.86 -14.77 1.06
C GLN A 116 1.60 -13.83 0.10
N THR A 117 2.87 -13.56 0.36
CA THR A 117 3.70 -12.68 -0.48
C THR A 117 3.91 -13.29 -1.87
N GLU A 118 4.27 -14.58 -1.94
CA GLU A 118 4.42 -15.29 -3.21
C GLU A 118 3.14 -15.27 -4.03
N ALA A 119 2.02 -15.63 -3.42
CA ALA A 119 0.72 -15.59 -4.10
C ALA A 119 0.32 -14.18 -4.55
N SER A 120 0.63 -13.16 -3.73
CA SER A 120 0.38 -11.76 -4.09
C SER A 120 1.20 -11.32 -5.30
N ALA A 121 2.47 -11.73 -5.36
CA ALA A 121 3.33 -11.43 -6.50
C ALA A 121 2.78 -12.03 -7.80
N VAL A 122 2.28 -13.27 -7.76
CA VAL A 122 1.63 -13.91 -8.91
C VAL A 122 0.38 -13.14 -9.33
N VAL A 123 -0.53 -12.86 -8.41
CA VAL A 123 -1.79 -12.14 -8.69
C VAL A 123 -1.52 -10.75 -9.28
N CYS A 124 -0.50 -10.05 -8.78
CA CYS A 124 -0.09 -8.74 -9.29
C CYS A 124 0.53 -8.85 -10.68
N ALA A 125 1.42 -9.84 -10.91
CA ALA A 125 2.07 -10.05 -12.20
C ALA A 125 1.06 -10.36 -13.32
N GLU A 126 0.05 -11.18 -13.04
CA GLU A 126 -1.03 -11.49 -13.99
C GLU A 126 -1.82 -10.24 -14.43
N ARG A 127 -1.78 -9.17 -13.65
CA ARG A 127 -2.48 -7.90 -13.89
C ARG A 127 -1.57 -6.74 -14.30
N GLY A 128 -0.27 -7.01 -14.46
CA GLY A 128 0.72 -5.97 -14.75
C GLY A 128 0.85 -4.92 -13.64
N VAL A 129 0.45 -5.26 -12.41
CA VAL A 129 0.55 -4.39 -11.24
C VAL A 129 1.91 -4.57 -10.58
N PRO A 130 2.71 -3.51 -10.42
CA PRO A 130 3.94 -3.58 -9.65
C PRO A 130 3.68 -4.00 -8.21
N PHE A 131 4.49 -4.93 -7.74
CA PHE A 131 4.42 -5.45 -6.39
C PHE A 131 5.72 -5.19 -5.64
N VAL A 132 5.63 -4.55 -4.47
CA VAL A 132 6.79 -4.25 -3.63
C VAL A 132 6.80 -5.21 -2.44
N ASP A 133 7.81 -6.07 -2.37
CA ASP A 133 7.98 -6.95 -1.23
C ASP A 133 8.65 -6.22 -0.06
N VAL A 134 7.85 -5.70 0.85
CA VAL A 134 8.30 -5.09 2.11
C VAL A 134 8.40 -6.12 3.24
N ALA A 135 7.89 -7.34 3.06
CA ALA A 135 7.91 -8.39 4.08
C ALA A 135 9.30 -9.00 4.26
N HIS A 136 10.12 -9.04 3.23
CA HIS A 136 11.42 -9.71 3.25
C HIS A 136 12.62 -8.75 3.20
N CYS A 137 12.40 -7.45 3.28
CA CYS A 137 13.50 -6.50 3.35
C CYS A 137 14.26 -6.61 4.69
N ASP A 138 15.51 -6.19 4.68
CA ASP A 138 16.33 -6.14 5.89
C ASP A 138 15.82 -5.06 6.83
N LEU A 139 15.58 -5.43 8.09
CA LEU A 139 15.21 -4.47 9.13
C LEU A 139 16.44 -3.69 9.59
N LYS A 140 16.29 -2.39 9.68
CA LYS A 140 17.26 -1.51 10.32
C LYS A 140 16.91 -1.31 11.79
N ASP A 141 17.92 -0.92 12.57
CA ASP A 141 17.70 -0.52 13.96
C ASP A 141 16.62 0.56 14.06
N GLY A 142 15.79 0.46 15.08
CA GLY A 142 14.70 1.38 15.31
C GLY A 142 13.45 1.18 14.42
N PHE A 143 13.37 0.06 13.70
CA PHE A 143 12.19 -0.24 12.87
C PHE A 143 10.89 -0.32 13.65
N TRP A 144 10.92 -0.91 14.84
CA TRP A 144 9.72 -1.11 15.66
C TRP A 144 9.42 0.11 16.51
N ALA A 145 8.15 0.44 16.65
CA ALA A 145 7.65 1.38 17.66
C ALA A 145 7.79 0.78 19.06
N ASP A 146 7.50 1.59 20.11
CA ASP A 146 7.63 1.18 21.51
C ASP A 146 6.78 -0.05 21.87
N ASP A 147 5.69 -0.29 21.12
CA ASP A 147 4.85 -1.47 21.31
C ASP A 147 5.48 -2.76 20.73
N GLY A 148 6.59 -2.64 20.01
CA GLY A 148 7.29 -3.76 19.37
C GLY A 148 6.49 -4.49 18.29
N PHE A 149 5.36 -3.94 17.88
CA PHE A 149 4.41 -4.58 16.97
C PHE A 149 4.18 -3.78 15.69
N HIS A 150 4.04 -2.47 15.78
CA HIS A 150 3.89 -1.58 14.65
C HIS A 150 5.23 -1.00 14.21
N PRO A 151 5.39 -0.66 12.94
CA PRO A 151 6.55 0.11 12.50
C PRO A 151 6.63 1.47 13.20
N SER A 152 7.82 1.87 13.58
CA SER A 152 8.12 3.22 14.04
C SER A 152 8.09 4.23 12.89
N ALA A 153 8.35 5.49 13.21
CA ALA A 153 8.56 6.51 12.18
C ALA A 153 9.70 6.12 11.21
N ALA A 154 10.80 5.52 11.72
CA ALA A 154 11.90 5.03 10.90
C ALA A 154 11.50 3.80 10.06
N GLY A 155 10.68 2.90 10.62
CA GLY A 155 10.13 1.75 9.89
C GLY A 155 9.23 2.16 8.72
N TYR A 156 8.37 3.14 8.92
CA TYR A 156 7.55 3.69 7.83
C TYR A 156 8.39 4.45 6.79
N GLU A 157 9.46 5.15 7.20
CA GLU A 157 10.37 5.80 6.25
C GLU A 157 11.08 4.78 5.37
N MET A 158 11.52 3.67 5.95
CA MET A 158 12.15 2.58 5.21
C MET A 158 11.19 1.97 4.18
N ALA A 159 9.96 1.66 4.59
CA ALA A 159 8.95 1.13 3.68
C ALA A 159 8.59 2.12 2.57
N ALA A 160 8.43 3.41 2.90
CA ALA A 160 8.18 4.47 1.92
C ALA A 160 9.32 4.60 0.91
N GLY A 161 10.57 4.47 1.35
CA GLY A 161 11.76 4.48 0.49
C GLY A 161 11.80 3.32 -0.52
N MET A 162 11.16 2.19 -0.22
CA MET A 162 11.02 1.07 -1.16
C MET A 162 9.87 1.26 -2.14
N ILE A 163 8.77 1.85 -1.69
CA ILE A 163 7.54 1.99 -2.47
C ILE A 163 7.59 3.19 -3.40
N ALA A 164 8.07 4.34 -2.93
CA ALA A 164 8.06 5.59 -3.70
C ALA A 164 8.78 5.51 -5.05
N PRO A 165 9.95 4.85 -5.20
CA PRO A 165 10.60 4.67 -6.50
C PRO A 165 9.73 3.92 -7.51
N VAL A 166 8.93 2.94 -7.05
CA VAL A 166 8.02 2.18 -7.91
C VAL A 166 6.85 3.04 -8.37
N VAL A 167 6.34 3.90 -7.49
CA VAL A 167 5.29 4.88 -7.84
C VAL A 167 5.84 5.90 -8.85
N LEU A 168 7.05 6.43 -8.61
CA LEU A 168 7.70 7.38 -9.52
C LEU A 168 7.89 6.80 -10.91
N ALA A 169 8.41 5.57 -11.03
CA ALA A 169 8.60 4.91 -12.31
C ALA A 169 7.29 4.82 -13.10
N ARG A 170 6.15 4.56 -12.43
CA ARG A 170 4.84 4.54 -13.10
C ARG A 170 4.38 5.89 -13.61
N LEU A 171 4.68 6.95 -12.87
CA LEU A 171 4.33 8.31 -13.29
C LEU A 171 5.24 8.82 -14.43
N GLU A 172 6.50 8.35 -14.51
CA GLU A 172 7.44 8.69 -15.58
C GLU A 172 7.07 8.00 -16.90
N ASP A 173 6.58 6.76 -16.88
CA ASP A 173 6.13 6.02 -18.07
C ASP A 173 5.04 6.80 -18.84
N ASP A 174 4.22 7.58 -18.13
CA ASP A 174 3.23 8.46 -18.74
C ASP A 174 3.83 9.68 -19.44
N GLY A 175 4.89 10.26 -18.86
CA GLY A 175 5.61 11.40 -19.46
C GLY A 175 6.24 11.04 -20.80
N ALA A 176 6.82 9.84 -20.88
CA ALA A 176 7.43 9.33 -22.10
C ALA A 176 6.39 8.98 -23.21
N SER A 177 5.17 8.62 -22.81
CA SER A 177 4.07 8.30 -23.72
C SER A 177 3.27 9.53 -24.17
N GLY A 178 3.42 10.66 -23.48
CA GLY A 178 2.65 11.91 -23.64
C GLY A 178 3.25 12.97 -24.55
N GLU A 179 4.49 12.84 -25.02
CA GLU A 179 5.09 13.83 -25.94
C GLU A 179 4.55 13.80 -27.37
N GLY A 180 3.49 13.03 -27.63
CA GLY A 180 2.82 12.90 -28.94
C GLY A 180 1.38 13.45 -29.03
N GLY A 181 0.87 14.25 -28.10
CA GLY A 181 -0.51 14.70 -28.25
C GLY A 181 -1.08 15.62 -27.17
N ARG A 182 -1.10 16.91 -27.49
CA ARG A 182 -2.04 17.96 -27.03
C ARG A 182 -2.28 18.12 -25.51
N GLY A 183 -1.94 19.35 -25.09
CA GLY A 183 -2.41 19.91 -23.84
C GLY A 183 -3.93 19.94 -23.71
N ALA A 184 -4.39 19.70 -22.52
CA ALA A 184 -5.66 20.19 -22.01
C ALA A 184 -5.58 20.25 -20.48
N ASP A 185 -5.80 21.43 -19.98
CA ASP A 185 -6.09 21.75 -18.60
C ASP A 185 -7.14 20.81 -17.99
N GLY A 186 -6.87 20.35 -16.79
CA GLY A 186 -7.81 19.62 -15.99
C GLY A 186 -7.43 19.63 -14.52
N LEU A 187 -7.43 20.83 -13.92
CA LEU A 187 -7.47 20.98 -12.46
C LEU A 187 -8.78 20.42 -11.93
N VAL A 188 -8.75 19.31 -11.26
CA VAL A 188 -9.83 18.88 -10.39
C VAL A 188 -9.51 19.31 -8.97
N SER A 189 -10.09 20.42 -8.56
CA SER A 189 -10.13 20.92 -7.21
C SER A 189 -11.05 20.02 -6.38
N ALA A 190 -10.51 19.32 -5.39
CA ALA A 190 -11.31 18.69 -4.35
C ALA A 190 -11.33 19.61 -3.13
N SER A 191 -12.49 20.22 -2.90
CA SER A 191 -12.80 21.01 -1.71
C SER A 191 -12.71 20.16 -0.43
N PRO A 192 -12.23 20.70 0.70
CA PRO A 192 -12.15 19.95 1.94
C PRO A 192 -13.52 19.77 2.55
N ALA A 193 -13.97 18.53 2.71
CA ALA A 193 -15.16 18.22 3.50
C ALA A 193 -14.81 18.34 5.00
N ALA A 194 -15.52 19.24 5.63
CA ALA A 194 -15.44 19.63 7.01
C ALA A 194 -15.56 18.46 8.01
N GLU A 195 -14.73 18.53 9.04
CA GLU A 195 -14.99 17.94 10.36
C GLU A 195 -16.40 18.28 10.84
N ARG A 196 -17.16 17.26 11.18
CA ARG A 196 -18.19 17.40 12.20
C ARG A 196 -18.03 16.26 13.21
N ALA A 197 -17.56 16.68 14.37
CA ALA A 197 -17.71 15.94 15.61
C ALA A 197 -19.18 15.88 16.03
N SER A 198 -19.61 14.75 16.45
CA SER A 198 -20.59 14.48 17.50
C SER A 198 -20.58 13.01 17.83
#